data_9fbc553615100275d7101b1e1b470f93
#
_entry.id   9fbc553615100275d7101b1e1b470f93
#
_cell.length_a   1.000
_cell.length_b   1.000
_cell.length_c   1.000
_cell.angle_alpha   90.00
_cell.angle_beta   90.00
_cell.angle_gamma   90.00
#
_symmetry.space_group_name_H-M   'P 1'
#
loop_
_entity.id
_entity.type
_entity.pdbx_description
1 polymer ?
#
loop_
_entity_poly.entity_id
_entity_poly.type
_entity_poly.pdbx_seq_one_letter_code
_entity_poly.pdbx_strand_id
1 'polypeptide(L)'
;RPKGIVYNRNKRFTDDQNKIKEPDFIIEIPGDRQIIIDCKFPFDDWERYNKAIEDGETKKQIESYHKEYIRTVKKMIDETNERQYSKLKEINTIDSTIVYFPLVNTFETFEDYFIEIIQYAQKRNVLLANPTIILYVVNIIRTLWSQERRDKNLDLVKDYVEKIYDQIEGLDSSLK
;
A
#
# COMPACT_ATOMS: atom_id res chain seq x y z
N ARG A 1 -3.17 11.00 20.60
CA ARG A 1 -2.35 10.29 19.59
C ARG A 1 -3.04 10.21 18.25
N PRO A 2 -2.33 9.91 17.20
CA PRO A 2 -1.50 10.85 16.50
C PRO A 2 -2.30 11.60 15.45
N LYS A 3 -1.91 12.83 15.20
CA LYS A 3 -2.46 13.66 14.14
C LYS A 3 -2.00 13.22 12.73
N GLY A 4 -1.38 12.05 12.57
CA GLY A 4 -0.77 11.58 11.33
C GLY A 4 -0.97 10.08 11.07
N ILE A 5 -0.55 9.64 9.91
CA ILE A 5 -0.49 8.23 9.52
C ILE A 5 0.64 7.57 10.29
N VAL A 6 0.36 6.43 10.91
CA VAL A 6 1.38 5.61 11.57
C VAL A 6 2.01 4.70 10.53
N TYR A 7 3.33 4.75 10.43
CA TYR A 7 4.08 3.87 9.57
C TYR A 7 5.37 3.39 10.23
N ASN A 8 5.84 2.24 9.84
CA ASN A 8 7.10 1.65 10.25
C ASN A 8 8.00 1.46 9.02
N ARG A 9 9.31 1.71 9.18
CA ARG A 9 10.31 1.49 8.13
C ARG A 9 11.19 0.31 8.50
N ASN A 10 11.57 -0.48 7.50
CA ASN A 10 12.58 -1.54 7.61
C ASN A 10 12.35 -2.48 8.81
N LYS A 11 11.08 -2.77 9.14
CA LYS A 11 10.75 -3.73 10.18
C LYS A 11 10.98 -5.14 9.66
N ARG A 12 11.74 -5.93 10.42
CA ARG A 12 12.09 -7.30 10.04
C ARG A 12 11.06 -8.27 10.59
N PHE A 13 10.73 -9.26 9.76
CA PHE A 13 9.85 -10.36 10.09
C PHE A 13 10.52 -11.67 9.69
N THR A 14 10.14 -12.72 10.36
CA THR A 14 10.62 -14.06 10.03
C THR A 14 9.44 -14.87 9.50
N ASP A 15 9.57 -15.45 8.30
CA ASP A 15 8.55 -16.32 7.75
C ASP A 15 8.62 -17.75 8.36
N ASP A 16 7.66 -18.59 8.01
CA ASP A 16 7.59 -20.00 8.50
C ASP A 16 8.82 -20.84 8.10
N GLN A 17 9.65 -20.36 7.18
CA GLN A 17 10.89 -20.99 6.73
C GLN A 17 12.14 -20.35 7.34
N ASN A 18 11.99 -19.53 8.39
CA ASN A 18 13.06 -18.75 9.02
C ASN A 18 13.78 -17.76 8.07
N LYS A 19 13.12 -17.35 6.97
CA LYS A 19 13.67 -16.31 6.09
C LYS A 19 13.26 -14.94 6.60
N ILE A 20 14.21 -14.01 6.61
CA ILE A 20 13.96 -12.63 6.99
C ILE A 20 13.26 -11.92 5.82
N LYS A 21 12.14 -11.28 6.11
CA LYS A 21 11.38 -10.41 5.23
C LYS A 21 11.42 -8.99 5.79
N GLU A 22 11.84 -8.04 4.98
CA GLU A 22 11.99 -6.64 5.40
C GLU A 22 11.31 -5.76 4.36
N PRO A 23 10.02 -5.43 4.51
CA PRO A 23 9.34 -4.45 3.67
C PRO A 23 9.89 -3.05 3.97
N ASP A 24 9.94 -2.19 2.94
CA ASP A 24 10.45 -0.83 3.09
C ASP A 24 9.55 0.02 3.99
N PHE A 25 8.23 -0.09 3.81
CA PHE A 25 7.23 0.60 4.63
C PHE A 25 6.05 -0.30 4.95
N ILE A 26 5.53 -0.12 6.16
CA ILE A 26 4.27 -0.70 6.63
C ILE A 26 3.42 0.46 7.12
N ILE A 27 2.22 0.62 6.56
CA ILE A 27 1.25 1.64 6.97
C ILE A 27 0.13 0.96 7.73
N GLU A 28 -0.16 1.46 8.93
CA GLU A 28 -1.29 1.01 9.73
C GLU A 28 -2.60 1.62 9.22
N ILE A 29 -3.62 0.79 9.08
CA ILE A 29 -4.97 1.19 8.71
C ILE A 29 -5.98 0.73 9.77
N PRO A 30 -7.19 1.30 9.85
CA PRO A 30 -8.21 0.89 10.80
C PRO A 30 -8.50 -0.62 10.76
N GLY A 31 -8.90 -1.17 11.93
CA GLY A 31 -9.19 -2.59 12.09
C GLY A 31 -7.95 -3.46 12.26
N ASP A 32 -6.88 -2.92 12.84
CA ASP A 32 -5.61 -3.60 13.10
C ASP A 32 -5.01 -4.26 11.85
N ARG A 33 -5.26 -3.65 10.70
CA ARG A 33 -4.72 -4.09 9.41
C ARG A 33 -3.57 -3.20 8.96
N GLN A 34 -2.78 -3.72 8.02
CA GLN A 34 -1.59 -3.06 7.53
C GLN A 34 -1.50 -3.14 6.00
N ILE A 35 -0.90 -2.11 5.42
CA ILE A 35 -0.55 -2.05 4.00
C ILE A 35 0.97 -2.10 3.89
N ILE A 36 1.48 -2.98 3.06
CA ILE A 36 2.90 -3.08 2.76
C ILE A 36 3.21 -2.30 1.49
N ILE A 37 4.29 -1.51 1.55
CA ILE A 37 4.86 -0.82 0.40
C ILE A 37 6.30 -1.26 0.23
N ASP A 38 6.63 -1.73 -0.96
CA ASP A 38 7.97 -2.14 -1.39
C ASP A 38 8.43 -1.15 -2.47
N CYS A 39 9.54 -0.47 -2.22
CA CYS A 39 10.08 0.52 -3.15
C CYS A 39 11.02 -0.17 -4.13
N LYS A 40 10.62 -0.23 -5.38
CA LYS A 40 11.43 -0.82 -6.45
C LYS A 40 11.34 0.01 -7.71
N PHE A 41 12.45 0.12 -8.40
CA PHE A 41 12.48 0.77 -9.69
C PHE A 41 13.62 0.22 -10.55
N PRO A 42 13.36 -0.23 -11.79
CA PRO A 42 14.39 -0.73 -12.71
C PRO A 42 15.09 0.45 -13.40
N PHE A 43 15.85 1.23 -12.61
CA PHE A 43 16.42 2.51 -13.04
C PHE A 43 17.30 2.36 -14.27
N ASP A 44 18.18 1.35 -14.31
CA ASP A 44 19.12 1.16 -15.41
C ASP A 44 18.42 0.88 -16.74
N ASP A 45 17.38 0.04 -16.74
CA ASP A 45 16.61 -0.28 -17.94
C ASP A 45 15.73 0.89 -18.38
N TRP A 46 15.15 1.61 -17.41
CA TRP A 46 14.39 2.82 -17.64
C TRP A 46 15.27 3.93 -18.23
N GLU A 47 16.45 4.16 -17.67
CA GLU A 47 17.40 5.16 -18.14
C GLU A 47 17.88 4.84 -19.56
N ARG A 48 18.22 3.56 -19.82
CA ARG A 48 18.66 3.10 -21.15
C ARG A 48 17.58 3.35 -22.21
N TYR A 49 16.34 3.04 -21.88
CA TYR A 49 15.21 3.28 -22.78
C TYR A 49 15.03 4.77 -23.09
N ASN A 50 14.99 5.63 -22.06
CA ASN A 50 14.80 7.06 -22.25
C ASN A 50 15.98 7.69 -23.00
N LYS A 51 17.19 7.30 -22.67
CA LYS A 51 18.40 7.80 -23.35
C LYS A 51 18.42 7.43 -24.82
N ALA A 52 18.00 6.23 -25.17
CA ALA A 52 17.90 5.83 -26.58
C ALA A 52 16.91 6.70 -27.37
N ILE A 53 15.84 7.17 -26.74
CA ILE A 53 14.90 8.14 -27.34
C ILE A 53 15.58 9.52 -27.50
N GLU A 54 16.25 10.01 -26.46
CA GLU A 54 16.93 11.30 -26.47
C GLU A 54 18.06 11.36 -27.51
N ASP A 55 18.85 10.29 -27.62
CA ASP A 55 19.96 10.18 -28.56
C ASP A 55 19.51 9.92 -30.01
N GLY A 56 18.18 9.74 -30.22
CA GLY A 56 17.60 9.51 -31.56
C GLY A 56 18.03 8.18 -32.17
N GLU A 57 18.19 7.13 -31.36
CA GLU A 57 18.50 5.79 -31.83
C GLU A 57 17.46 5.24 -32.82
N THR A 58 17.78 4.17 -33.50
CA THR A 58 16.85 3.55 -34.46
C THR A 58 15.61 3.04 -33.72
N LYS A 59 14.43 3.13 -34.39
CA LYS A 59 13.16 2.64 -33.84
C LYS A 59 13.26 1.20 -33.31
N LYS A 60 14.02 0.34 -34.01
CA LYS A 60 14.25 -1.04 -33.60
C LYS A 60 15.02 -1.17 -32.29
N GLN A 61 16.00 -0.31 -32.05
CA GLN A 61 16.77 -0.30 -30.80
C GLN A 61 15.93 0.20 -29.65
N ILE A 62 15.23 1.33 -29.83
CA ILE A 62 14.32 1.89 -28.83
C ILE A 62 13.27 0.83 -28.41
N GLU A 63 12.65 0.15 -29.37
CA GLU A 63 11.67 -0.92 -29.10
C GLU A 63 12.31 -2.10 -28.34
N SER A 64 13.57 -2.44 -28.61
CA SER A 64 14.29 -3.51 -27.90
C SER A 64 14.51 -3.13 -26.44
N TYR A 65 14.97 -1.92 -26.13
CA TYR A 65 15.16 -1.44 -24.78
C TYR A 65 13.84 -1.30 -24.01
N HIS A 66 12.79 -0.84 -24.68
CA HIS A 66 11.45 -0.79 -24.11
C HIS A 66 10.97 -2.18 -23.67
N LYS A 67 11.08 -3.18 -24.53
CA LYS A 67 10.71 -4.57 -24.19
C LYS A 67 11.53 -5.13 -23.02
N GLU A 68 12.81 -4.79 -22.95
CA GLU A 68 13.66 -5.20 -21.82
C GLU A 68 13.22 -4.55 -20.52
N TYR A 69 12.97 -3.23 -20.53
CA TYR A 69 12.40 -2.51 -19.39
C TYR A 69 11.09 -3.13 -18.91
N ILE A 70 10.12 -3.39 -19.82
CA ILE A 70 8.85 -4.02 -19.50
C ILE A 70 9.03 -5.43 -18.89
N ARG A 71 9.98 -6.20 -19.41
CA ARG A 71 10.32 -7.52 -18.85
C ARG A 71 10.84 -7.41 -17.43
N THR A 72 11.70 -6.44 -17.15
CA THR A 72 12.24 -6.20 -15.80
C THR A 72 11.13 -5.76 -14.84
N VAL A 73 10.20 -4.90 -15.28
CA VAL A 73 9.02 -4.53 -14.48
C VAL A 73 8.19 -5.76 -14.10
N LYS A 74 7.90 -6.66 -15.05
CA LYS A 74 7.17 -7.91 -14.77
C LYS A 74 7.91 -8.80 -13.78
N LYS A 75 9.22 -8.94 -13.94
CA LYS A 75 10.07 -9.70 -13.00
C LYS A 75 9.99 -9.12 -11.58
N MET A 76 10.04 -7.81 -11.43
CA MET A 76 9.89 -7.16 -10.13
C MET A 76 8.53 -7.44 -9.48
N ILE A 77 7.46 -7.48 -10.28
CA ILE A 77 6.11 -7.85 -9.82
C ILE A 77 6.11 -9.30 -9.33
N ASP A 78 6.71 -10.24 -10.07
CA ASP A 78 6.83 -11.64 -9.69
C ASP A 78 7.60 -11.80 -8.37
N GLU A 79 8.76 -11.18 -8.26
CA GLU A 79 9.59 -11.20 -7.05
C GLU A 79 8.85 -10.62 -5.83
N THR A 80 8.02 -9.60 -6.02
CA THR A 80 7.22 -9.02 -4.94
C THR A 80 6.13 -9.97 -4.49
N ASN A 81 5.43 -10.62 -5.44
CA ASN A 81 4.44 -11.65 -5.13
C ASN A 81 5.07 -12.85 -4.40
N GLU A 82 6.26 -13.29 -4.82
CA GLU A 82 6.99 -14.40 -4.19
C GLU A 82 7.40 -14.11 -2.74
N ARG A 83 7.52 -12.85 -2.35
CA ARG A 83 7.80 -12.46 -0.95
C ARG A 83 6.65 -12.82 -0.01
N GLN A 84 5.43 -12.98 -0.49
CA GLN A 84 4.25 -13.44 0.25
C GLN A 84 4.06 -12.76 1.61
N TYR A 85 4.18 -11.46 1.65
CA TYR A 85 4.05 -10.67 2.89
C TYR A 85 2.72 -10.90 3.61
N SER A 86 1.64 -11.21 2.88
CA SER A 86 0.32 -11.53 3.46
C SER A 86 0.29 -12.81 4.28
N LYS A 87 1.31 -13.67 4.17
CA LYS A 87 1.42 -14.92 4.95
C LYS A 87 2.24 -14.76 6.23
N LEU A 88 2.77 -13.60 6.52
CA LEU A 88 3.52 -13.34 7.75
C LEU A 88 2.55 -13.29 8.93
N LYS A 89 2.73 -14.18 9.92
CA LYS A 89 1.84 -14.31 11.10
C LYS A 89 1.83 -13.07 11.99
N GLU A 90 2.91 -12.30 11.97
CA GLU A 90 3.09 -11.12 12.82
C GLU A 90 2.41 -9.86 12.25
N ILE A 91 1.87 -9.94 11.03
CA ILE A 91 1.29 -8.81 10.33
C ILE A 91 -0.08 -9.19 9.78
N ASN A 92 -1.10 -8.45 10.17
CA ASN A 92 -2.43 -8.56 9.59
C ASN A 92 -2.51 -7.64 8.35
N THR A 93 -1.92 -8.08 7.22
CA THR A 93 -1.93 -7.28 6.00
C THR A 93 -3.20 -7.48 5.19
N ILE A 94 -3.52 -6.48 4.36
CA ILE A 94 -4.38 -6.72 3.20
C ILE A 94 -3.65 -7.66 2.23
N ASP A 95 -4.39 -8.41 1.42
CA ASP A 95 -3.82 -9.42 0.49
C ASP A 95 -3.01 -8.83 -0.68
N SER A 96 -2.71 -7.54 -0.63
CA SER A 96 -2.00 -6.84 -1.70
C SER A 96 -0.78 -6.11 -1.18
N THR A 97 0.30 -6.13 -1.95
CA THR A 97 1.50 -5.34 -1.71
C THR A 97 1.58 -4.19 -2.72
N ILE A 98 1.86 -2.99 -2.26
CA ILE A 98 2.09 -1.85 -3.14
C ILE A 98 3.56 -1.83 -3.57
N VAL A 99 3.82 -1.89 -4.87
CA VAL A 99 5.12 -1.58 -5.45
C VAL A 99 5.15 -0.11 -5.82
N TYR A 100 6.04 0.63 -5.18
CA TYR A 100 6.18 2.06 -5.36
C TYR A 100 7.31 2.40 -6.33
N PHE A 101 6.96 3.10 -7.39
CA PHE A 101 7.89 3.68 -8.35
C PHE A 101 8.11 5.17 -8.01
N PRO A 102 9.36 5.64 -7.81
CA PRO A 102 9.62 6.99 -7.29
C PRO A 102 9.46 8.12 -8.33
N LEU A 103 9.18 7.80 -9.58
CA LEU A 103 9.03 8.77 -10.66
C LEU A 103 7.56 8.99 -11.02
N VAL A 104 7.15 10.26 -11.17
CA VAL A 104 5.76 10.64 -11.45
C VAL A 104 5.28 10.08 -12.79
N ASN A 105 6.13 10.15 -13.82
CA ASN A 105 5.83 9.74 -15.18
C ASN A 105 6.11 8.26 -15.50
N THR A 106 6.35 7.42 -14.47
CA THR A 106 6.68 6.00 -14.67
C THR A 106 5.63 5.28 -15.53
N PHE A 107 4.35 5.59 -15.31
CA PHE A 107 3.28 4.88 -16.04
C PHE A 107 3.17 5.31 -17.50
N GLU A 108 3.62 6.49 -17.84
CA GLU A 108 3.70 6.96 -19.21
C GLU A 108 4.72 6.13 -20.01
N THR A 109 5.80 5.69 -19.36
CA THR A 109 6.83 4.87 -20.00
C THR A 109 6.39 3.44 -20.31
N PHE A 110 5.23 3.00 -19.81
CA PHE A 110 4.66 1.70 -20.17
C PHE A 110 3.97 1.70 -21.53
N GLU A 111 3.55 2.86 -22.03
CA GLU A 111 2.92 3.05 -23.33
C GLU A 111 1.87 1.96 -23.63
N ASP A 112 1.99 1.26 -24.75
CA ASP A 112 1.07 0.21 -25.17
C ASP A 112 0.98 -0.98 -24.19
N TYR A 113 1.96 -1.16 -23.32
CA TYR A 113 1.97 -2.21 -22.29
C TYR A 113 1.25 -1.85 -21.00
N PHE A 114 0.75 -0.61 -20.85
CA PHE A 114 0.17 -0.14 -19.59
C PHE A 114 -0.92 -1.07 -19.05
N ILE A 115 -1.93 -1.37 -19.84
CA ILE A 115 -3.05 -2.24 -19.43
C ILE A 115 -2.57 -3.65 -19.10
N GLU A 116 -1.66 -4.19 -19.91
CA GLU A 116 -1.09 -5.52 -19.68
C GLU A 116 -0.34 -5.59 -18.35
N ILE A 117 0.49 -4.61 -18.04
CA ILE A 117 1.26 -4.56 -16.80
C ILE A 117 0.34 -4.42 -15.58
N ILE A 118 -0.68 -3.56 -15.64
CA ILE A 118 -1.64 -3.41 -14.54
C ILE A 118 -2.38 -4.72 -14.29
N GLN A 119 -2.87 -5.39 -15.32
CA GLN A 119 -3.55 -6.69 -15.18
C GLN A 119 -2.59 -7.78 -14.69
N TYR A 120 -1.33 -7.74 -15.11
CA TYR A 120 -0.30 -8.68 -14.68
C TYR A 120 -0.02 -8.54 -13.18
N ALA A 121 0.05 -7.30 -12.69
CA ALA A 121 0.26 -7.00 -11.27
C ALA A 121 -0.96 -7.40 -10.43
N GLN A 122 -2.17 -7.05 -10.87
CA GLN A 122 -3.42 -7.41 -10.17
C GLN A 122 -3.58 -8.91 -9.96
N LYS A 123 -3.29 -9.72 -10.97
CA LYS A 123 -3.33 -11.20 -10.88
C LYS A 123 -2.37 -11.77 -9.83
N ARG A 124 -1.39 -10.96 -9.37
CA ARG A 124 -0.38 -11.33 -8.38
C ARG A 124 -0.56 -10.62 -7.05
N ASN A 125 -1.71 -9.98 -6.85
CA ASN A 125 -1.98 -9.17 -5.67
C ASN A 125 -0.93 -8.07 -5.45
N VAL A 126 -0.44 -7.50 -6.54
CA VAL A 126 0.49 -6.36 -6.54
C VAL A 126 -0.23 -5.14 -7.11
N LEU A 127 -0.14 -4.03 -6.39
CA LEU A 127 -0.64 -2.73 -6.83
C LEU A 127 0.56 -1.83 -7.18
N LEU A 128 0.55 -1.29 -8.39
CA LEU A 128 1.60 -0.36 -8.80
C LEU A 128 1.21 1.07 -8.41
N ALA A 129 2.12 1.80 -7.81
CA ALA A 129 1.89 3.18 -7.40
C ALA A 129 3.09 4.07 -7.72
N ASN A 130 2.80 5.26 -8.21
CA ASN A 130 3.75 6.36 -8.35
C ASN A 130 3.49 7.42 -7.25
N PRO A 131 4.26 8.52 -7.15
CA PRO A 131 4.05 9.57 -6.16
C PRO A 131 2.62 10.11 -6.11
N THR A 132 1.96 10.28 -7.24
CA THR A 132 0.58 10.78 -7.31
C THR A 132 -0.40 9.78 -6.66
N ILE A 133 -0.30 8.51 -7.02
CA ILE A 133 -1.18 7.45 -6.47
C ILE A 133 -0.97 7.29 -4.97
N ILE A 134 0.29 7.32 -4.49
CA ILE A 134 0.57 7.22 -3.04
C ILE A 134 -0.09 8.37 -2.26
N LEU A 135 -0.11 9.59 -2.79
CA LEU A 135 -0.81 10.70 -2.14
C LEU A 135 -2.32 10.45 -2.01
N TYR A 136 -2.96 9.85 -3.02
CA TYR A 136 -4.37 9.45 -2.92
C TYR A 136 -4.59 8.35 -1.90
N VAL A 137 -3.73 7.31 -1.88
CA VAL A 137 -3.77 6.24 -0.88
C VAL A 137 -3.65 6.80 0.53
N VAL A 138 -2.70 7.70 0.78
CA VAL A 138 -2.50 8.38 2.06
C VAL A 138 -3.75 9.17 2.47
N ASN A 139 -4.39 9.89 1.55
CA ASN A 139 -5.61 10.64 1.84
C ASN A 139 -6.80 9.72 2.17
N ILE A 140 -6.94 8.60 1.47
CA ILE A 140 -7.97 7.59 1.80
C ILE A 140 -7.74 7.04 3.21
N ILE A 141 -6.51 6.67 3.56
CA ILE A 141 -6.17 6.17 4.90
C ILE A 141 -6.49 7.20 5.99
N ARG A 142 -6.19 8.48 5.76
CA ARG A 142 -6.56 9.57 6.70
C ARG A 142 -8.07 9.67 6.91
N THR A 143 -8.83 9.50 5.84
CA THR A 143 -10.30 9.50 5.90
C THR A 143 -10.82 8.32 6.71
N LEU A 144 -10.29 7.11 6.47
CA LEU A 144 -10.65 5.91 7.22
C LEU A 144 -10.37 6.07 8.73
N TRP A 145 -9.20 6.58 9.11
CA TRP A 145 -8.88 6.89 10.51
C TRP A 145 -9.80 7.95 11.13
N SER A 146 -10.28 8.91 10.33
CA SER A 146 -11.22 9.93 10.79
C SER A 146 -12.62 9.36 11.02
N GLN A 147 -13.03 8.39 10.20
CA GLN A 147 -14.31 7.67 10.37
C GLN A 147 -14.28 6.79 11.62
N GLU A 148 -13.24 5.95 11.77
CA GLU A 148 -13.09 5.09 12.95
C GLU A 148 -13.10 5.90 14.26
N ARG A 149 -12.46 7.05 14.29
CA ARG A 149 -12.49 7.94 15.48
C ARG A 149 -13.90 8.48 15.78
N ARG A 150 -14.69 8.80 14.74
CA ARG A 150 -16.08 9.26 14.91
C ARG A 150 -16.94 8.14 15.46
N ASP A 151 -16.80 6.94 14.92
CA ASP A 151 -17.56 5.77 15.35
C ASP A 151 -17.26 5.43 16.82
N LYS A 152 -15.99 5.37 17.20
CA LYS A 152 -15.58 5.19 18.60
C LYS A 152 -16.10 6.29 19.54
N ASN A 153 -16.17 7.55 19.09
CA ASN A 153 -16.74 8.63 19.89
C ASN A 153 -18.25 8.48 20.04
N LEU A 154 -18.97 8.02 19.00
CA LEU A 154 -20.40 7.75 19.09
C LEU A 154 -20.70 6.59 20.04
N ASP A 155 -19.91 5.54 20.05
CA ASP A 155 -20.05 4.42 20.98
C ASP A 155 -19.82 4.89 22.43
N LEU A 156 -18.80 5.70 22.68
CA LEU A 156 -18.58 6.31 24.00
C LEU A 156 -19.78 7.17 24.46
N VAL A 157 -20.37 7.96 23.56
CA VAL A 157 -21.55 8.78 23.89
C VAL A 157 -22.75 7.88 24.23
N LYS A 158 -22.97 6.78 23.51
CA LYS A 158 -24.02 5.80 23.84
C LYS A 158 -23.81 5.21 25.22
N ASP A 159 -22.57 4.73 25.52
CA ASP A 159 -22.24 4.19 26.84
C ASP A 159 -22.48 5.20 27.99
N TYR A 160 -22.20 6.48 27.76
CA TYR A 160 -22.46 7.53 28.74
C TYR A 160 -23.97 7.78 28.92
N VAL A 161 -24.75 7.78 27.84
CA VAL A 161 -26.21 7.95 27.90
C VAL A 161 -26.83 6.77 28.63
N GLU A 162 -26.45 5.53 28.38
CA GLU A 162 -26.91 4.35 29.10
C GLU A 162 -26.63 4.46 30.62
N LYS A 163 -25.42 4.82 31.00
CA LYS A 163 -25.05 5.02 32.41
C LYS A 163 -25.88 6.11 33.11
N ILE A 164 -26.19 7.21 32.41
CA ILE A 164 -27.03 8.26 32.92
C ILE A 164 -28.48 7.73 33.14
N TYR A 165 -28.98 6.93 32.19
CA TYR A 165 -30.31 6.32 32.30
C TYR A 165 -30.40 5.40 33.51
N ASP A 166 -29.41 4.52 33.71
CA ASP A 166 -29.34 3.61 34.87
C ASP A 166 -29.30 4.36 36.20
N GLN A 167 -28.57 5.48 36.26
CA GLN A 167 -28.54 6.34 37.46
C GLN A 167 -29.87 7.00 37.74
N ILE A 168 -30.59 7.46 36.74
CA ILE A 168 -31.94 8.06 36.89
C ILE A 168 -32.95 7.01 37.37
N GLU A 169 -32.96 5.80 36.78
CA GLU A 169 -33.81 4.70 37.23
C GLU A 169 -33.52 4.28 38.68
N GLY A 170 -32.22 4.23 39.04
CA GLY A 170 -31.81 3.95 40.40
C GLY A 170 -32.33 5.01 41.44
N LEU A 171 -32.37 6.29 41.05
CA LEU A 171 -32.89 7.36 41.86
C LEU A 171 -34.42 7.26 42.01
N ASP A 172 -35.15 6.97 40.94
CA ASP A 172 -36.62 6.83 40.98
C ASP A 172 -37.06 5.63 41.84
N SER A 173 -36.27 4.55 41.84
CA SER A 173 -36.52 3.37 42.69
C SER A 173 -36.20 3.61 44.19
N SER A 174 -35.32 4.56 44.51
CA SER A 174 -34.97 4.91 45.91
C SER A 174 -35.90 5.96 46.54
N LEU A 175 -36.76 6.58 45.75
CA LEU A 175 -37.77 7.58 46.20
C LEU A 175 -39.15 6.98 46.42
N LYS A 176 -39.34 5.71 46.18
CA LYS A 176 -40.54 4.92 46.47
C LYS A 176 -40.36 4.11 47.74
#